data_08f319dd51b26e9fe074b7d30c035cd3
#
_entry.id   08f319dd51b26e9fe074b7d30c035cd3
#
_cell.length_a   1.000
_cell.length_b   1.000
_cell.length_c   1.000
_cell.angle_alpha   90.00
_cell.angle_beta   90.00
_cell.angle_gamma   90.00
#
_symmetry.space_group_name_H-M   'P 1'
#
loop_
_entity.id
_entity.type
_entity.pdbx_description
1 polymer ?
#
loop_
_entity_poly.entity_id
_entity_poly.type
_entity_poly.pdbx_seq_one_letter_code
_entity_poly.pdbx_strand_id
1 'polypeptide(L)'
;MKKSVIAAAGAVFRGEKRQKNIFRAAFALLLAAVIGALVCVDLFVFPLEYIWAVAYEPDISPRGEGELRVHFIGVGQGDCTLVEFPDGKTMIVDGGDEREETRMRILGYCRALGVGIFDFAVLTHTDSDHAGGLDDVLNCFGSQIAYSPFLQTQEKDTAFAAFLEAAEDAGAEVRISRIFEADVSRTQDYFYYWMMLSPFAPGIAPSRDLSEEESTNDLSAVIYLEYAGRTLLMTGDASSAAEDSFVGSYLATGGAAFEREVTSPWGEVLLRPRLQELDFLKAGHHGSGNSTGEALVSLCRPQNLFISCGAGNGYGHPSLACIGNVLAASPEAEIYRTDELGSVMLTIGADGKYSVSRIG
;
A
#
# COMPACT_ATOMS: atom_id res chain seq x y z
N MET A 1 34.32 1.62 -75.56
CA MET A 1 34.71 2.11 -74.22
C MET A 1 33.54 2.67 -73.38
N LYS A 2 32.58 3.46 -73.85
CA LYS A 2 31.50 4.02 -73.02
C LYS A 2 30.52 2.99 -72.43
N LYS A 3 30.25 1.87 -73.10
CA LYS A 3 29.33 0.81 -72.58
C LYS A 3 29.93 -0.01 -71.41
N SER A 4 31.26 -0.18 -71.34
CA SER A 4 31.89 -0.93 -70.25
C SER A 4 31.97 -0.13 -68.92
N VAL A 5 32.12 1.21 -69.00
CA VAL A 5 32.15 2.09 -67.83
C VAL A 5 30.79 2.19 -67.16
N ILE A 6 29.69 2.26 -67.98
CA ILE A 6 28.34 2.29 -67.46
C ILE A 6 27.96 0.99 -66.76
N ALA A 7 28.39 -0.14 -67.29
CA ALA A 7 28.16 -1.44 -66.69
C ALA A 7 28.92 -1.62 -65.34
N ALA A 8 30.15 -1.13 -65.28
CA ALA A 8 30.95 -1.14 -64.03
C ALA A 8 30.35 -0.23 -62.95
N ALA A 9 29.91 1.00 -63.29
CA ALA A 9 29.24 1.91 -62.38
C ALA A 9 27.93 1.35 -61.84
N GLY A 10 27.14 0.73 -62.72
CA GLY A 10 25.88 0.07 -62.29
C GLY A 10 26.08 -1.18 -61.44
N ALA A 11 27.22 -1.85 -61.51
CA ALA A 11 27.59 -2.96 -60.62
C ALA A 11 27.99 -2.47 -59.24
N VAL A 12 28.75 -1.37 -59.12
CA VAL A 12 29.15 -0.75 -57.88
C VAL A 12 27.92 -0.21 -57.14
N PHE A 13 27.04 0.54 -57.81
CA PHE A 13 25.78 1.02 -57.24
C PHE A 13 24.86 -0.09 -56.74
N ARG A 14 24.79 -1.21 -57.42
CA ARG A 14 24.06 -2.39 -57.02
C ARG A 14 24.72 -3.08 -55.80
N GLY A 15 26.02 -3.12 -55.73
CA GLY A 15 26.76 -3.60 -54.58
C GLY A 15 26.52 -2.79 -53.32
N GLU A 16 26.60 -1.47 -53.38
CA GLU A 16 26.30 -0.60 -52.26
C GLU A 16 24.86 -0.69 -51.76
N LYS A 17 23.88 -0.74 -52.68
CA LYS A 17 22.48 -0.92 -52.35
C LYS A 17 22.21 -2.26 -51.67
N ARG A 18 22.90 -3.31 -52.16
CA ARG A 18 22.82 -4.68 -51.55
C ARG A 18 23.42 -4.70 -50.17
N GLN A 19 24.59 -4.08 -49.95
CA GLN A 19 25.20 -3.94 -48.62
C GLN A 19 24.33 -3.19 -47.64
N LYS A 20 23.72 -2.05 -48.04
CA LYS A 20 22.80 -1.29 -47.20
C LYS A 20 21.55 -2.09 -46.83
N ASN A 21 21.04 -2.89 -47.76
CA ASN A 21 19.88 -3.77 -47.50
C ASN A 21 20.24 -4.94 -46.56
N ILE A 22 21.44 -5.53 -46.70
CA ILE A 22 21.93 -6.57 -45.80
C ILE A 22 22.11 -6.00 -44.39
N PHE A 23 22.70 -4.81 -44.26
CA PHE A 23 22.88 -4.13 -42.96
C PHE A 23 21.54 -3.83 -42.30
N ARG A 24 20.58 -3.30 -43.07
CA ARG A 24 19.20 -3.03 -42.55
C ARG A 24 18.50 -4.29 -42.07
N ALA A 25 18.62 -5.40 -42.86
CA ALA A 25 18.04 -6.68 -42.49
C ALA A 25 18.72 -7.25 -41.21
N ALA A 26 20.04 -7.19 -41.12
CA ALA A 26 20.78 -7.64 -39.94
C ALA A 26 20.43 -6.82 -38.70
N PHE A 27 20.31 -5.50 -38.85
CA PHE A 27 19.87 -4.61 -37.76
C PHE A 27 18.44 -4.91 -37.30
N ALA A 28 17.52 -5.13 -38.26
CA ALA A 28 16.13 -5.50 -37.92
C ALA A 28 16.05 -6.85 -37.21
N LEU A 29 16.85 -7.85 -37.64
CA LEU A 29 16.93 -9.14 -36.95
C LEU A 29 17.52 -9.03 -35.55
N LEU A 30 18.57 -8.23 -35.38
CA LEU A 30 19.16 -7.97 -34.08
C LEU A 30 18.14 -7.28 -33.14
N LEU A 31 17.44 -6.25 -33.63
CA LEU A 31 16.41 -5.55 -32.88
C LEU A 31 15.26 -6.49 -32.47
N ALA A 32 14.79 -7.33 -33.40
CA ALA A 32 13.78 -8.34 -33.11
C ALA A 32 14.24 -9.37 -32.06
N ALA A 33 15.51 -9.79 -32.11
CA ALA A 33 16.09 -10.68 -31.10
C ALA A 33 16.18 -10.03 -29.73
N VAL A 34 16.56 -8.75 -29.67
CA VAL A 34 16.61 -7.99 -28.41
C VAL A 34 15.22 -7.81 -27.82
N ILE A 35 14.23 -7.41 -28.64
CA ILE A 35 12.84 -7.29 -28.21
C ILE A 35 12.31 -8.65 -27.71
N GLY A 36 12.56 -9.73 -28.47
CA GLY A 36 12.17 -11.07 -28.04
C GLY A 36 12.80 -11.51 -26.73
N ALA A 37 14.08 -11.17 -26.51
CA ALA A 37 14.75 -11.45 -25.25
C ALA A 37 14.16 -10.64 -24.08
N LEU A 38 13.84 -9.36 -24.29
CA LEU A 38 13.18 -8.52 -23.28
C LEU A 38 11.79 -9.06 -22.93
N VAL A 39 10.99 -9.44 -23.93
CA VAL A 39 9.68 -10.06 -23.69
C VAL A 39 9.82 -11.38 -22.93
N CYS A 40 10.83 -12.20 -23.24
CA CYS A 40 11.08 -13.43 -22.48
C CYS A 40 11.49 -13.14 -21.02
N VAL A 41 12.29 -12.12 -20.78
CA VAL A 41 12.64 -11.70 -19.41
C VAL A 41 11.39 -11.27 -18.66
N ASP A 42 10.58 -10.42 -19.27
CA ASP A 42 9.35 -9.89 -18.68
C ASP A 42 8.35 -11.00 -18.32
N LEU A 43 8.13 -11.94 -19.22
CA LEU A 43 7.14 -13.01 -19.04
C LEU A 43 7.62 -14.18 -18.17
N PHE A 44 8.94 -14.45 -18.10
CA PHE A 44 9.45 -15.71 -17.53
C PHE A 44 10.51 -15.53 -16.43
N VAL A 45 10.99 -14.33 -16.20
CA VAL A 45 12.06 -14.08 -15.24
C VAL A 45 11.62 -13.09 -14.15
N PHE A 46 11.27 -11.89 -14.53
CA PHE A 46 10.69 -10.85 -13.64
C PHE A 46 10.16 -9.67 -14.46
N PRO A 47 9.18 -8.91 -13.94
CA PRO A 47 8.59 -7.77 -14.65
C PRO A 47 9.64 -6.67 -14.93
N LEU A 48 9.61 -6.12 -16.15
CA LEU A 48 10.54 -5.04 -16.54
C LEU A 48 10.30 -3.74 -15.76
N GLU A 49 9.09 -3.53 -15.30
CA GLU A 49 8.71 -2.42 -14.41
C GLU A 49 9.61 -2.37 -13.18
N TYR A 50 9.95 -3.52 -12.62
CA TYR A 50 10.88 -3.61 -11.50
C TYR A 50 12.24 -2.97 -11.80
N ILE A 51 12.75 -3.08 -13.04
CA ILE A 51 14.01 -2.44 -13.45
C ILE A 51 13.83 -0.93 -13.60
N TRP A 52 12.72 -0.50 -14.23
CA TRP A 52 12.47 0.92 -14.49
C TRP A 52 12.17 1.68 -13.20
N ALA A 53 11.63 1.03 -12.19
CA ALA A 53 11.33 1.60 -10.89
C ALA A 53 12.57 2.17 -10.17
N VAL A 54 13.79 1.78 -10.58
CA VAL A 54 15.03 2.38 -10.04
C VAL A 54 15.07 3.90 -10.19
N ALA A 55 14.42 4.45 -11.22
CA ALA A 55 14.36 5.90 -11.43
C ALA A 55 13.47 6.64 -10.41
N TYR A 56 12.69 5.89 -9.66
CA TYR A 56 11.73 6.39 -8.66
C TYR A 56 12.13 6.00 -7.22
N GLU A 57 13.33 5.42 -7.04
CA GLU A 57 13.83 5.08 -5.70
C GLU A 57 14.09 6.36 -4.89
N PRO A 58 13.43 6.53 -3.74
CA PRO A 58 13.74 7.62 -2.82
C PRO A 58 15.03 7.34 -2.05
N ASP A 59 15.67 8.40 -1.56
CA ASP A 59 16.83 8.26 -0.67
C ASP A 59 16.35 7.99 0.77
N ILE A 60 16.37 6.72 1.17
CA ILE A 60 15.98 6.28 2.50
C ILE A 60 17.17 5.60 3.18
N SER A 61 17.53 6.11 4.36
CA SER A 61 18.59 5.48 5.15
C SER A 61 18.17 4.06 5.58
N PRO A 62 19.11 3.10 5.66
CA PRO A 62 18.82 1.77 6.17
C PRO A 62 18.13 1.81 7.53
N ARG A 63 17.18 0.90 7.77
CA ARG A 63 16.47 0.77 9.04
C ARG A 63 17.46 0.39 10.15
N GLY A 64 17.36 1.08 11.31
CA GLY A 64 18.11 0.74 12.51
C GLY A 64 17.60 -0.54 13.17
N GLU A 65 18.45 -1.16 13.99
CA GLU A 65 18.05 -2.35 14.76
C GLU A 65 16.94 -2.00 15.76
N GLY A 66 15.90 -2.80 15.81
CA GLY A 66 14.75 -2.59 16.69
C GLY A 66 13.88 -1.39 16.31
N GLU A 67 14.05 -0.77 15.15
CA GLU A 67 13.12 0.25 14.67
C GLU A 67 11.90 -0.39 14.00
N LEU A 68 10.72 0.17 14.27
CA LEU A 68 9.53 0.01 13.44
C LEU A 68 9.38 1.28 12.60
N ARG A 69 9.13 1.13 11.31
CA ARG A 69 8.88 2.26 10.42
C ARG A 69 7.53 2.11 9.73
N VAL A 70 6.83 3.23 9.60
CA VAL A 70 5.59 3.33 8.83
C VAL A 70 5.76 4.44 7.80
N HIS A 71 5.64 4.06 6.54
CA HIS A 71 5.82 4.95 5.40
C HIS A 71 4.46 5.25 4.79
N PHE A 72 4.00 6.47 4.92
CA PHE A 72 2.84 6.98 4.20
C PHE A 72 3.33 7.51 2.86
N ILE A 73 3.16 6.72 1.81
CA ILE A 73 3.76 7.00 0.49
C ILE A 73 2.88 8.02 -0.25
N GLY A 74 3.49 9.09 -0.74
CA GLY A 74 2.79 10.14 -1.48
C GLY A 74 2.42 9.68 -2.89
N VAL A 75 1.30 8.98 -3.03
CA VAL A 75 0.78 8.41 -4.28
C VAL A 75 -0.18 9.37 -5.03
N GLY A 76 -0.33 10.60 -4.56
CA GLY A 76 -1.36 11.51 -5.04
C GLY A 76 -2.68 11.28 -4.31
N GLN A 77 -3.82 11.30 -5.04
CA GLN A 77 -5.11 10.97 -4.44
C GLN A 77 -5.21 9.45 -4.38
N GLY A 78 -5.21 8.89 -3.17
CA GLY A 78 -5.19 7.46 -2.87
C GLY A 78 -4.34 7.15 -1.65
N ASP A 79 -4.30 5.89 -1.25
CA ASP A 79 -3.56 5.39 -0.11
C ASP A 79 -2.52 4.34 -0.50
N CYS A 80 -1.35 4.46 0.09
CA CYS A 80 -0.36 3.41 0.12
C CYS A 80 0.49 3.57 1.39
N THR A 81 0.43 2.60 2.28
CA THR A 81 1.21 2.58 3.51
C THR A 81 2.08 1.34 3.57
N LEU A 82 3.38 1.49 3.84
CA LEU A 82 4.29 0.38 4.02
C LEU A 82 4.80 0.37 5.46
N VAL A 83 4.79 -0.81 6.10
CA VAL A 83 5.30 -1.01 7.46
C VAL A 83 6.50 -1.95 7.42
N GLU A 84 7.62 -1.51 7.99
CA GLU A 84 8.79 -2.34 8.28
C GLU A 84 8.79 -2.66 9.77
N PHE A 85 8.56 -3.93 10.12
CA PHE A 85 8.56 -4.39 11.50
C PHE A 85 9.98 -4.64 12.04
N PRO A 86 10.18 -4.60 13.37
CA PRO A 86 11.50 -4.78 13.99
C PRO A 86 12.16 -6.10 13.68
N ASP A 87 11.38 -7.16 13.41
CA ASP A 87 11.86 -8.51 13.08
C ASP A 87 12.19 -8.70 11.60
N GLY A 88 12.02 -7.66 10.78
CA GLY A 88 12.28 -7.68 9.34
C GLY A 88 11.07 -8.06 8.50
N LYS A 89 9.93 -8.39 9.10
CA LYS A 89 8.67 -8.53 8.36
C LYS A 89 8.27 -7.19 7.72
N THR A 90 7.50 -7.29 6.65
CA THR A 90 6.96 -6.13 5.94
C THR A 90 5.48 -6.29 5.65
N MET A 91 4.75 -5.17 5.72
CA MET A 91 3.35 -5.10 5.34
C MET A 91 3.15 -3.95 4.37
N ILE A 92 2.39 -4.20 3.31
CA ILE A 92 1.84 -3.12 2.48
C ILE A 92 0.34 -3.04 2.69
N VAL A 93 -0.18 -1.84 2.85
CA VAL A 93 -1.61 -1.54 3.00
C VAL A 93 -1.98 -0.58 1.88
N ASP A 94 -2.82 -1.03 0.99
CA ASP A 94 -3.26 -0.35 -0.23
C ASP A 94 -2.12 -0.04 -1.23
N GLY A 95 -2.47 0.28 -2.47
CA GLY A 95 -1.54 0.46 -3.58
C GLY A 95 -1.77 1.72 -4.42
N GLY A 96 -2.54 2.69 -3.89
CA GLY A 96 -2.84 3.90 -4.67
C GLY A 96 -3.70 3.62 -5.90
N ASP A 97 -3.67 4.54 -6.84
CA ASP A 97 -4.45 4.44 -8.07
C ASP A 97 -3.70 3.74 -9.22
N GLU A 98 -4.42 3.44 -10.32
CA GLU A 98 -3.91 2.72 -11.50
C GLU A 98 -2.96 3.54 -12.39
N ARG A 99 -2.56 4.79 -12.01
CA ARG A 99 -1.65 5.60 -12.82
C ARG A 99 -0.24 5.02 -12.81
N GLU A 100 0.38 5.00 -13.98
CA GLU A 100 1.75 4.51 -14.15
C GLU A 100 2.76 5.19 -13.18
N GLU A 101 2.63 6.51 -12.97
CA GLU A 101 3.50 7.24 -12.04
C GLU A 101 3.34 6.76 -10.60
N THR A 102 2.10 6.49 -10.16
CA THR A 102 1.79 5.94 -8.84
C THR A 102 2.45 4.57 -8.65
N ARG A 103 2.20 3.65 -9.59
CA ARG A 103 2.76 2.30 -9.58
C ARG A 103 4.28 2.33 -9.52
N MET A 104 4.93 3.07 -10.43
CA MET A 104 6.40 3.17 -10.48
C MET A 104 6.97 3.76 -9.21
N ARG A 105 6.30 4.71 -8.58
CA ARG A 105 6.71 5.29 -7.29
C ARG A 105 6.66 4.26 -6.18
N ILE A 106 5.59 3.47 -6.09
CA ILE A 106 5.48 2.40 -5.08
C ILE A 106 6.55 1.34 -5.30
N LEU A 107 6.73 0.86 -6.54
CA LEU A 107 7.76 -0.12 -6.86
C LEU A 107 9.18 0.41 -6.54
N GLY A 108 9.48 1.66 -6.88
CA GLY A 108 10.75 2.31 -6.54
C GLY A 108 10.95 2.41 -5.03
N TYR A 109 9.89 2.72 -4.31
CA TYR A 109 9.92 2.79 -2.84
C TYR A 109 10.22 1.41 -2.21
N CYS A 110 9.52 0.37 -2.64
CA CYS A 110 9.76 -1.01 -2.20
C CYS A 110 11.19 -1.47 -2.50
N ARG A 111 11.72 -1.09 -3.69
CA ARG A 111 13.12 -1.38 -4.07
C ARG A 111 14.11 -0.67 -3.16
N ALA A 112 13.91 0.61 -2.87
CA ALA A 112 14.78 1.40 -1.99
C ALA A 112 14.86 0.81 -0.57
N LEU A 113 13.76 0.21 -0.09
CA LEU A 113 13.69 -0.49 1.19
C LEU A 113 14.26 -1.92 1.13
N GLY A 114 14.57 -2.43 -0.07
CA GLY A 114 15.08 -3.80 -0.25
C GLY A 114 14.05 -4.88 0.04
N VAL A 115 12.76 -4.60 -0.18
CA VAL A 115 11.69 -5.59 -0.03
C VAL A 115 11.95 -6.77 -0.95
N GLY A 116 11.99 -7.99 -0.39
CA GLY A 116 12.11 -9.22 -1.17
C GLY A 116 10.75 -9.86 -1.42
N ILE A 117 9.98 -10.05 -0.37
CA ILE A 117 8.60 -10.53 -0.37
C ILE A 117 7.89 -9.87 0.80
N PHE A 118 6.63 -9.51 0.63
CA PHE A 118 5.82 -9.02 1.74
C PHE A 118 5.36 -10.18 2.62
N ASP A 119 5.37 -10.01 3.93
CA ASP A 119 4.71 -10.93 4.84
C ASP A 119 3.19 -10.75 4.76
N PHE A 120 2.76 -9.49 4.60
CA PHE A 120 1.35 -9.12 4.54
C PHE A 120 1.11 -8.08 3.44
N ALA A 121 0.15 -8.35 2.56
CA ALA A 121 -0.46 -7.37 1.68
C ALA A 121 -1.92 -7.19 2.10
N VAL A 122 -2.36 -5.98 2.36
CA VAL A 122 -3.71 -5.68 2.82
C VAL A 122 -4.37 -4.73 1.83
N LEU A 123 -5.45 -5.15 1.21
CA LEU A 123 -6.38 -4.26 0.54
C LEU A 123 -7.48 -3.89 1.53
N THR A 124 -7.60 -2.61 1.88
CA THR A 124 -8.58 -2.15 2.86
C THR A 124 -10.00 -2.28 2.32
N HIS A 125 -10.24 -1.85 1.08
CA HIS A 125 -11.50 -1.95 0.36
C HIS A 125 -11.25 -1.89 -1.15
N THR A 126 -12.29 -2.01 -1.99
CA THR A 126 -12.14 -2.30 -3.42
C THR A 126 -11.99 -1.08 -4.33
N ASP A 127 -12.00 0.15 -3.80
CA ASP A 127 -11.91 1.35 -4.61
C ASP A 127 -10.56 1.45 -5.32
N SER A 128 -10.56 1.98 -6.54
CA SER A 128 -9.40 1.94 -7.42
C SER A 128 -8.21 2.76 -6.95
N ASP A 129 -8.42 3.77 -6.11
CA ASP A 129 -7.36 4.58 -5.49
C ASP A 129 -6.74 3.92 -4.23
N HIS A 130 -7.13 2.68 -3.96
CA HIS A 130 -6.55 1.76 -2.97
C HIS A 130 -6.04 0.47 -3.61
N ALA A 131 -6.80 -0.11 -4.54
CA ALA A 131 -6.45 -1.37 -5.19
C ALA A 131 -5.46 -1.21 -6.35
N GLY A 132 -5.39 -0.02 -6.96
CA GLY A 132 -4.91 0.20 -8.32
C GLY A 132 -3.45 -0.16 -8.62
N GLY A 133 -2.56 -0.19 -7.66
CA GLY A 133 -1.15 -0.58 -7.87
C GLY A 133 -0.72 -1.83 -7.09
N LEU A 134 -1.64 -2.47 -6.36
CA LEU A 134 -1.29 -3.66 -5.58
C LEU A 134 -0.97 -4.88 -6.44
N ASP A 135 -1.60 -5.03 -7.60
CA ASP A 135 -1.31 -6.09 -8.55
C ASP A 135 0.15 -6.01 -9.05
N ASP A 136 0.62 -4.84 -9.43
CA ASP A 136 2.02 -4.63 -9.84
C ASP A 136 3.00 -4.92 -8.70
N VAL A 137 2.66 -4.51 -7.47
CA VAL A 137 3.46 -4.81 -6.28
C VAL A 137 3.55 -6.33 -6.06
N LEU A 138 2.43 -7.05 -6.13
CA LEU A 138 2.41 -8.50 -5.94
C LEU A 138 3.10 -9.24 -7.08
N ASN A 139 2.96 -8.78 -8.31
CA ASN A 139 3.67 -9.34 -9.47
C ASN A 139 5.20 -9.16 -9.36
N CYS A 140 5.68 -8.07 -8.73
CA CYS A 140 7.11 -7.80 -8.58
C CYS A 140 7.73 -8.43 -7.33
N PHE A 141 7.00 -8.43 -6.21
CA PHE A 141 7.56 -8.83 -4.91
C PHE A 141 6.85 -10.05 -4.31
N GLY A 142 5.58 -10.29 -4.64
CA GLY A 142 4.76 -11.30 -4.00
C GLY A 142 4.37 -10.96 -2.57
N SER A 143 3.54 -11.81 -1.95
CA SER A 143 3.20 -11.74 -0.54
C SER A 143 3.01 -13.15 0.02
N GLN A 144 3.27 -13.35 1.32
CA GLN A 144 2.94 -14.61 1.98
C GLN A 144 1.43 -14.70 2.26
N ILE A 145 0.84 -13.61 2.76
CA ILE A 145 -0.58 -13.51 3.06
C ILE A 145 -1.13 -12.24 2.40
N ALA A 146 -2.21 -12.39 1.64
CA ALA A 146 -2.94 -11.28 1.06
C ALA A 146 -4.33 -11.18 1.73
N TYR A 147 -4.59 -10.06 2.39
CA TYR A 147 -5.90 -9.78 2.98
C TYR A 147 -6.76 -8.99 1.99
N SER A 148 -7.97 -9.45 1.81
CA SER A 148 -8.93 -8.92 0.83
C SER A 148 -10.28 -8.69 1.47
N PRO A 149 -11.02 -7.62 1.13
CA PRO A 149 -12.39 -7.43 1.61
C PRO A 149 -13.34 -8.55 1.15
N PHE A 150 -13.10 -9.14 -0.03
CA PHE A 150 -13.88 -10.21 -0.63
C PHE A 150 -12.98 -11.26 -1.29
N LEU A 151 -13.51 -12.47 -1.53
CA LEU A 151 -12.85 -13.54 -2.31
C LEU A 151 -13.34 -13.62 -3.76
N GLN A 152 -14.31 -12.84 -4.15
CA GLN A 152 -14.92 -12.84 -5.48
C GLN A 152 -15.10 -11.42 -5.99
N THR A 153 -14.80 -11.20 -7.26
CA THR A 153 -14.97 -9.92 -7.92
C THR A 153 -16.36 -9.78 -8.51
N GLN A 154 -16.87 -8.54 -8.55
CA GLN A 154 -17.95 -8.17 -9.47
C GLN A 154 -17.35 -7.72 -10.80
N GLU A 155 -18.06 -7.90 -11.92
CA GLU A 155 -17.55 -7.61 -13.29
C GLU A 155 -17.05 -6.15 -13.51
N LYS A 156 -17.26 -5.24 -12.56
CA LYS A 156 -16.90 -3.82 -12.68
C LYS A 156 -15.61 -3.43 -11.95
N ASP A 157 -15.10 -4.28 -11.07
CA ASP A 157 -13.98 -3.95 -10.19
C ASP A 157 -12.66 -4.45 -10.79
N THR A 158 -12.17 -3.78 -11.84
CA THR A 158 -10.97 -4.21 -12.59
C THR A 158 -9.71 -4.22 -11.73
N ALA A 159 -9.46 -3.19 -10.94
CA ALA A 159 -8.31 -3.11 -10.05
C ALA A 159 -8.36 -4.18 -8.95
N PHE A 160 -9.53 -4.39 -8.37
CA PHE A 160 -9.73 -5.45 -7.38
C PHE A 160 -9.54 -6.86 -7.99
N ALA A 161 -10.03 -7.08 -9.22
CA ALA A 161 -9.82 -8.35 -9.92
C ALA A 161 -8.34 -8.61 -10.18
N ALA A 162 -7.60 -7.60 -10.64
CA ALA A 162 -6.16 -7.67 -10.87
C ALA A 162 -5.38 -7.99 -9.58
N PHE A 163 -5.74 -7.36 -8.46
CA PHE A 163 -5.16 -7.67 -7.15
C PHE A 163 -5.35 -9.14 -6.75
N LEU A 164 -6.58 -9.69 -6.89
CA LEU A 164 -6.83 -11.09 -6.54
C LEU A 164 -6.07 -12.06 -7.45
N GLU A 165 -6.05 -11.81 -8.76
CA GLU A 165 -5.28 -12.60 -9.73
C GLU A 165 -3.78 -12.57 -9.39
N ALA A 166 -3.22 -11.38 -9.16
CA ALA A 166 -1.81 -11.23 -8.79
C ALA A 166 -1.46 -11.92 -7.46
N ALA A 167 -2.36 -11.88 -6.47
CA ALA A 167 -2.17 -12.56 -5.20
C ALA A 167 -2.15 -14.09 -5.37
N GLU A 168 -3.06 -14.64 -6.18
CA GLU A 168 -3.10 -16.06 -6.51
C GLU A 168 -1.87 -16.49 -7.31
N ASP A 169 -1.48 -15.73 -8.33
CA ASP A 169 -0.31 -16.02 -9.17
C ASP A 169 1.01 -15.94 -8.39
N ALA A 170 1.10 -15.03 -7.43
CA ALA A 170 2.23 -14.95 -6.49
C ALA A 170 2.25 -16.11 -5.47
N GLY A 171 1.20 -16.92 -5.40
CA GLY A 171 1.07 -18.02 -4.43
C GLY A 171 0.78 -17.55 -3.00
N ALA A 172 0.24 -16.35 -2.84
CA ALA A 172 -0.14 -15.83 -1.52
C ALA A 172 -1.33 -16.60 -0.94
N GLU A 173 -1.35 -16.76 0.38
CA GLU A 173 -2.56 -17.20 1.09
C GLU A 173 -3.56 -16.05 1.13
N VAL A 174 -4.61 -16.10 0.29
CA VAL A 174 -5.64 -15.06 0.28
C VAL A 174 -6.63 -15.27 1.42
N ARG A 175 -6.78 -14.26 2.28
CA ARG A 175 -7.69 -14.26 3.43
C ARG A 175 -8.67 -13.09 3.35
N ILE A 176 -9.87 -13.29 3.87
CA ILE A 176 -10.83 -12.19 4.03
C ILE A 176 -10.40 -11.29 5.19
N SER A 177 -10.34 -9.98 4.94
CA SER A 177 -10.15 -8.96 5.98
C SER A 177 -11.32 -9.01 6.96
N ARG A 178 -11.04 -9.20 8.24
CA ARG A 178 -12.06 -9.26 9.30
C ARG A 178 -11.45 -8.94 10.65
N ILE A 179 -12.32 -8.56 11.58
CA ILE A 179 -11.93 -8.37 12.97
C ILE A 179 -11.16 -9.58 13.52
N PHE A 180 -10.11 -9.29 14.28
CA PHE A 180 -9.20 -10.26 14.92
C PHE A 180 -8.20 -10.97 14.02
N GLU A 181 -8.10 -10.63 12.73
CA GLU A 181 -6.87 -10.98 12.01
C GLU A 181 -5.71 -10.20 12.65
N ALA A 182 -4.64 -10.90 13.01
CA ALA A 182 -3.56 -10.32 13.79
C ALA A 182 -2.25 -11.07 13.58
N ASP A 183 -1.13 -10.37 13.79
CA ASP A 183 0.19 -10.97 13.98
C ASP A 183 0.86 -10.37 15.20
N VAL A 184 1.66 -11.17 15.88
CA VAL A 184 2.38 -10.79 17.08
C VAL A 184 3.81 -11.30 17.02
N SER A 185 4.76 -10.46 17.41
CA SER A 185 6.17 -10.86 17.50
C SER A 185 6.80 -10.35 18.80
N ARG A 186 7.68 -11.16 19.34
CA ARG A 186 8.37 -10.88 20.59
C ARG A 186 9.77 -11.46 20.59
N THR A 187 10.72 -10.64 20.99
CA THR A 187 12.08 -11.06 21.39
C THR A 187 12.40 -10.57 22.80
N GLN A 188 13.69 -10.60 23.22
CA GLN A 188 14.12 -9.94 24.45
C GLN A 188 14.07 -8.40 24.34
N ASP A 189 14.21 -7.88 23.12
CA ASP A 189 14.42 -6.46 22.84
C ASP A 189 13.17 -5.73 22.41
N TYR A 190 12.16 -6.45 21.89
CA TYR A 190 10.91 -5.86 21.43
C TYR A 190 9.70 -6.78 21.57
N PHE A 191 8.52 -6.13 21.61
CA PHE A 191 7.22 -6.75 21.46
C PHE A 191 6.38 -5.81 20.60
N TYR A 192 5.74 -6.35 19.54
CA TYR A 192 4.75 -5.64 18.75
C TYR A 192 3.62 -6.57 18.39
N TYR A 193 2.49 -5.98 18.06
CA TYR A 193 1.41 -6.66 17.35
C TYR A 193 0.66 -5.67 16.47
N TRP A 194 0.05 -6.20 15.44
CA TRP A 194 -1.00 -5.51 14.72
C TRP A 194 -2.26 -6.37 14.74
N MET A 195 -3.44 -5.73 14.63
CA MET A 195 -4.72 -6.42 14.62
C MET A 195 -5.75 -5.60 13.84
N MET A 196 -6.59 -6.30 13.04
CA MET A 196 -7.75 -5.70 12.41
C MET A 196 -8.88 -5.53 13.42
N LEU A 197 -9.44 -4.32 13.49
CA LEU A 197 -10.58 -3.96 14.33
C LEU A 197 -11.90 -3.87 13.56
N SER A 198 -11.83 -3.80 12.24
CA SER A 198 -12.96 -3.78 11.30
C SER A 198 -12.55 -4.54 10.03
N PRO A 199 -13.50 -5.04 9.22
CA PRO A 199 -14.97 -4.99 9.41
C PRO A 199 -15.45 -5.75 10.64
N PHE A 200 -16.37 -5.14 11.40
CA PHE A 200 -16.85 -5.70 12.68
C PHE A 200 -17.91 -6.79 12.52
N ALA A 201 -18.54 -6.92 11.36
CA ALA A 201 -19.60 -7.88 11.14
C ALA A 201 -19.03 -9.28 10.80
N PRO A 202 -18.99 -10.24 11.76
CA PRO A 202 -18.74 -11.63 11.40
C PRO A 202 -19.95 -12.13 10.62
N GLY A 203 -19.79 -12.39 9.34
CA GLY A 203 -20.81 -13.02 8.52
C GLY A 203 -21.36 -12.18 7.36
N ILE A 204 -20.70 -11.12 6.94
CA ILE A 204 -20.90 -10.62 5.57
C ILE A 204 -20.37 -11.74 4.68
N ALA A 205 -21.28 -12.58 4.19
CA ALA A 205 -20.93 -13.63 3.28
C ALA A 205 -20.27 -13.00 2.05
N PRO A 206 -19.21 -13.62 1.47
CA PRO A 206 -18.53 -13.13 0.27
C PRO A 206 -19.44 -12.95 -0.96
N SER A 207 -20.72 -13.35 -0.84
CA SER A 207 -21.74 -13.32 -1.87
C SER A 207 -22.85 -12.29 -1.63
N ARG A 208 -22.70 -11.38 -0.66
CA ARG A 208 -23.70 -10.33 -0.47
C ARG A 208 -23.53 -9.31 -1.60
N ASP A 209 -24.55 -9.18 -2.45
CA ASP A 209 -24.75 -7.96 -3.21
C ASP A 209 -24.81 -6.82 -2.18
N LEU A 210 -23.76 -5.97 -2.16
CA LEU A 210 -23.83 -4.74 -1.40
C LEU A 210 -25.03 -3.97 -1.95
N SER A 211 -26.00 -3.67 -1.11
CA SER A 211 -27.08 -2.78 -1.53
C SER A 211 -26.44 -1.45 -1.92
N GLU A 212 -27.09 -0.69 -2.82
CA GLU A 212 -26.62 0.66 -3.22
C GLU A 212 -26.46 1.60 -1.99
N GLU A 213 -26.90 1.18 -0.82
CA GLU A 213 -26.79 1.92 0.45
C GLU A 213 -25.56 1.55 1.29
N GLU A 214 -24.88 0.42 1.00
CA GLU A 214 -23.66 0.02 1.70
C GLU A 214 -22.44 0.34 0.85
N SER A 215 -21.71 1.38 1.22
CA SER A 215 -20.44 1.77 0.59
C SER A 215 -19.36 0.72 0.84
N THR A 216 -18.53 0.44 -0.16
CA THR A 216 -17.31 -0.37 0.00
C THR A 216 -16.40 0.18 1.09
N ASN A 217 -16.43 1.50 1.32
CA ASN A 217 -15.70 2.20 2.36
C ASN A 217 -16.04 1.70 3.77
N ASP A 218 -17.31 1.35 4.04
CA ASP A 218 -17.75 0.83 5.34
C ASP A 218 -17.15 -0.54 5.68
N LEU A 219 -16.61 -1.23 4.68
CA LEU A 219 -15.92 -2.51 4.82
C LEU A 219 -14.41 -2.36 4.97
N SER A 220 -13.89 -1.14 5.03
CA SER A 220 -12.46 -0.88 5.17
C SER A 220 -11.86 -1.66 6.33
N ALA A 221 -10.73 -2.29 6.07
CA ALA A 221 -9.91 -2.89 7.11
C ALA A 221 -9.32 -1.78 7.99
N VAL A 222 -9.76 -1.70 9.23
CA VAL A 222 -9.19 -0.81 10.24
C VAL A 222 -8.09 -1.55 10.98
N ILE A 223 -6.87 -1.07 10.87
CA ILE A 223 -5.68 -1.74 11.41
C ILE A 223 -5.15 -0.96 12.61
N TYR A 224 -5.06 -1.63 13.74
CA TYR A 224 -4.37 -1.17 14.94
C TYR A 224 -2.98 -1.79 15.02
N LEU A 225 -1.98 -0.99 15.39
CA LEU A 225 -0.61 -1.42 15.58
C LEU A 225 -0.09 -0.87 16.91
N GLU A 226 0.57 -1.71 17.69
CA GLU A 226 1.26 -1.33 18.93
C GLU A 226 2.71 -1.79 18.91
N TYR A 227 3.62 -0.86 19.18
CA TYR A 227 5.05 -1.10 19.33
C TYR A 227 5.68 -0.18 20.37
N ALA A 228 6.49 -0.74 21.27
CA ALA A 228 7.25 0.01 22.28
C ALA A 228 6.38 1.01 23.08
N GLY A 229 5.12 0.65 23.35
CA GLY A 229 4.13 1.47 24.05
C GLY A 229 3.50 2.58 23.19
N ARG A 230 3.83 2.66 21.90
CA ARG A 230 3.21 3.56 20.93
C ARG A 230 2.12 2.86 20.16
N THR A 231 1.10 3.61 19.81
CA THR A 231 -0.13 3.11 19.18
C THR A 231 -0.44 3.86 17.89
N LEU A 232 -0.75 3.11 16.81
CA LEU A 232 -1.19 3.65 15.53
C LEU A 232 -2.52 3.02 15.14
N LEU A 233 -3.44 3.83 14.64
CA LEU A 233 -4.67 3.38 14.00
C LEU A 233 -4.70 3.87 12.55
N MET A 234 -4.95 2.95 11.63
CA MET A 234 -5.16 3.21 10.20
C MET A 234 -6.59 2.78 9.87
N THR A 235 -7.41 3.68 9.35
CA THR A 235 -8.84 3.46 9.20
C THR A 235 -9.30 3.17 7.77
N GLY A 236 -8.35 3.08 6.81
CA GLY A 236 -8.71 2.99 5.40
C GLY A 236 -9.62 4.15 5.04
N ASP A 237 -10.70 3.86 4.34
CA ASP A 237 -11.73 4.84 4.00
C ASP A 237 -13.04 4.68 4.80
N ALA A 238 -12.95 4.03 5.98
CA ALA A 238 -14.10 3.85 6.85
C ALA A 238 -14.88 5.16 7.02
N SER A 239 -16.19 5.11 6.76
CA SER A 239 -17.05 6.26 6.97
C SER A 239 -17.26 6.54 8.45
N SER A 240 -17.71 7.75 8.80
CA SER A 240 -18.05 8.08 10.19
C SER A 240 -19.08 7.10 10.78
N ALA A 241 -19.97 6.54 9.97
CA ALA A 241 -20.93 5.54 10.43
C ALA A 241 -20.26 4.21 10.81
N ALA A 242 -19.29 3.75 10.02
CA ALA A 242 -18.48 2.58 10.35
C ALA A 242 -17.59 2.85 11.58
N GLU A 243 -16.99 4.03 11.66
CA GLU A 243 -16.21 4.48 12.82
C GLU A 243 -17.06 4.50 14.09
N ASP A 244 -18.27 5.07 14.06
CA ASP A 244 -19.20 5.13 15.19
C ASP A 244 -19.60 3.73 15.67
N SER A 245 -19.72 2.77 14.76
CA SER A 245 -20.07 1.38 15.09
C SER A 245 -18.98 0.73 15.95
N PHE A 246 -17.71 0.80 15.54
CA PHE A 246 -16.65 0.19 16.35
C PHE A 246 -16.30 1.01 17.59
N VAL A 247 -16.37 2.33 17.54
CA VAL A 247 -16.23 3.21 18.73
C VAL A 247 -17.31 2.91 19.75
N GLY A 248 -18.57 2.79 19.32
CA GLY A 248 -19.68 2.42 20.19
C GLY A 248 -19.47 1.07 20.87
N SER A 249 -19.01 0.08 20.13
CA SER A 249 -18.68 -1.26 20.67
C SER A 249 -17.52 -1.20 21.67
N TYR A 250 -16.49 -0.40 21.38
CA TYR A 250 -15.35 -0.20 22.27
C TYR A 250 -15.79 0.44 23.59
N LEU A 251 -16.55 1.53 23.53
CA LEU A 251 -17.04 2.25 24.72
C LEU A 251 -18.01 1.39 25.56
N ALA A 252 -18.94 0.68 24.90
CA ALA A 252 -19.91 -0.16 25.59
C ALA A 252 -19.28 -1.30 26.39
N THR A 253 -18.11 -1.78 25.99
CA THR A 253 -17.43 -2.92 26.62
C THR A 253 -16.14 -2.51 27.38
N GLY A 254 -15.78 -1.23 27.36
CA GLY A 254 -14.49 -0.77 27.89
C GLY A 254 -13.28 -1.37 27.16
N GLY A 255 -13.45 -1.68 25.88
CA GLY A 255 -12.43 -2.30 25.03
C GLY A 255 -12.46 -3.83 24.99
N ALA A 256 -13.21 -4.49 25.88
CA ALA A 256 -13.22 -5.96 25.98
C ALA A 256 -13.72 -6.65 24.69
N ALA A 257 -14.58 -6.00 23.89
CA ALA A 257 -15.02 -6.53 22.60
C ALA A 257 -13.88 -6.68 21.58
N PHE A 258 -12.76 -6.03 21.79
CA PHE A 258 -11.57 -6.08 20.92
C PHE A 258 -10.41 -6.86 21.52
N GLU A 259 -10.60 -7.49 22.69
CA GLU A 259 -9.59 -8.37 23.23
C GLU A 259 -9.52 -9.69 22.44
N ARG A 260 -8.31 -10.11 22.12
CA ARG A 260 -8.07 -11.34 21.37
C ARG A 260 -6.92 -12.14 21.98
N GLU A 261 -7.19 -13.37 22.36
CA GLU A 261 -6.14 -14.33 22.72
C GLU A 261 -5.60 -14.98 21.44
N VAL A 262 -4.28 -14.94 21.28
CA VAL A 262 -3.57 -15.51 20.14
C VAL A 262 -2.52 -16.50 20.64
N THR A 263 -2.42 -17.64 19.97
CA THR A 263 -1.36 -18.63 20.23
C THR A 263 -0.09 -18.18 19.52
N SER A 264 0.98 -18.04 20.28
CA SER A 264 2.31 -17.68 19.79
C SER A 264 3.33 -18.77 20.11
N PRO A 265 4.52 -18.76 19.50
CA PRO A 265 5.58 -19.71 19.80
C PRO A 265 6.04 -19.72 21.27
N TRP A 266 5.74 -18.68 22.03
CA TRP A 266 6.07 -18.52 23.44
C TRP A 266 4.86 -18.62 24.39
N GLY A 267 3.71 -19.08 23.91
CA GLY A 267 2.48 -19.28 24.67
C GLY A 267 1.32 -18.39 24.23
N GLU A 268 0.24 -18.39 25.01
CA GLU A 268 -0.93 -17.57 24.76
C GLU A 268 -0.65 -16.11 25.10
N VAL A 269 -1.04 -15.20 24.20
CA VAL A 269 -0.88 -13.75 24.35
C VAL A 269 -2.24 -13.08 24.21
N LEU A 270 -2.64 -12.30 25.19
CA LEU A 270 -3.87 -11.50 25.12
C LEU A 270 -3.55 -10.14 24.52
N LEU A 271 -4.06 -9.89 23.31
CA LEU A 271 -3.99 -8.59 22.64
C LEU A 271 -5.13 -7.70 23.13
N ARG A 272 -4.81 -6.45 23.47
CA ARG A 272 -5.75 -5.47 24.02
C ARG A 272 -5.53 -4.10 23.39
N PRO A 273 -6.15 -3.80 22.24
CA PRO A 273 -6.03 -2.50 21.61
C PRO A 273 -6.46 -1.36 22.53
N ARG A 274 -5.62 -0.35 22.63
CA ARG A 274 -5.89 0.87 23.41
C ARG A 274 -6.23 1.99 22.44
N LEU A 275 -7.52 2.31 22.32
CA LEU A 275 -7.97 3.36 21.41
C LEU A 275 -7.98 4.76 22.07
N GLN A 276 -7.92 4.85 23.39
CA GLN A 276 -7.83 6.13 24.07
C GLN A 276 -6.41 6.68 23.99
N GLU A 277 -6.29 7.96 23.68
CA GLU A 277 -5.02 8.70 23.66
C GLU A 277 -4.00 8.05 22.71
N LEU A 278 -4.40 7.84 21.44
CA LEU A 278 -3.52 7.31 20.42
C LEU A 278 -2.33 8.25 20.17
N ASP A 279 -1.15 7.66 19.96
CA ASP A 279 0.01 8.42 19.51
C ASP A 279 -0.17 8.86 18.04
N PHE A 280 -0.70 7.97 17.19
CA PHE A 280 -0.78 8.18 15.75
C PHE A 280 -2.13 7.74 15.19
N LEU A 281 -2.72 8.57 14.34
CA LEU A 281 -3.91 8.27 13.56
C LEU A 281 -3.65 8.55 12.09
N LYS A 282 -3.91 7.59 11.20
CA LYS A 282 -4.09 7.89 9.79
C LYS A 282 -5.54 8.24 9.55
N ALA A 283 -5.79 9.45 9.02
CA ALA A 283 -7.13 9.91 8.69
C ALA A 283 -7.82 8.97 7.71
N GLY A 284 -9.09 8.72 7.93
CA GLY A 284 -9.93 7.96 7.02
C GLY A 284 -10.24 8.77 5.75
N HIS A 285 -10.41 8.06 4.63
CA HIS A 285 -10.89 8.57 3.36
C HIS A 285 -10.20 9.88 2.95
N HIS A 286 -8.86 9.85 2.97
CA HIS A 286 -7.98 10.98 2.60
C HIS A 286 -8.27 12.30 3.33
N GLY A 287 -8.89 12.23 4.52
CA GLY A 287 -9.36 13.39 5.24
C GLY A 287 -10.69 13.93 4.76
N SER A 288 -11.57 13.10 4.21
CA SER A 288 -12.95 13.44 3.86
C SER A 288 -13.72 13.99 5.06
N GLY A 289 -14.73 14.84 4.79
CA GLY A 289 -15.65 15.31 5.82
C GLY A 289 -16.60 14.24 6.36
N ASN A 290 -16.65 13.07 5.72
CA ASN A 290 -17.50 11.93 6.10
C ASN A 290 -16.71 10.82 6.82
N SER A 291 -15.47 11.09 7.21
CA SER A 291 -14.59 10.17 7.92
C SER A 291 -13.79 10.93 8.98
N THR A 292 -13.07 10.23 9.84
CA THR A 292 -12.38 10.83 10.99
C THR A 292 -13.36 11.67 11.82
N GLY A 293 -14.47 10.99 12.17
CA GLY A 293 -15.64 11.61 12.80
C GLY A 293 -15.39 12.02 14.24
N GLU A 294 -16.30 12.85 14.79
CA GLU A 294 -16.21 13.41 16.14
C GLU A 294 -16.11 12.30 17.21
N ALA A 295 -16.87 11.20 17.08
CA ALA A 295 -16.82 10.11 18.06
C ALA A 295 -15.45 9.43 18.09
N LEU A 296 -14.88 9.12 16.91
CA LEU A 296 -13.56 8.53 16.80
C LEU A 296 -12.49 9.43 17.44
N VAL A 297 -12.41 10.70 17.02
CA VAL A 297 -11.35 11.59 17.50
C VAL A 297 -11.52 11.95 18.97
N SER A 298 -12.75 12.01 19.48
CA SER A 298 -13.03 12.24 20.92
C SER A 298 -12.57 11.06 21.78
N LEU A 299 -12.68 9.84 21.28
CA LEU A 299 -12.13 8.64 21.93
C LEU A 299 -10.60 8.62 21.83
N CYS A 300 -10.09 8.76 20.59
CA CYS A 300 -8.69 8.50 20.28
C CYS A 300 -7.75 9.63 20.68
N ARG A 301 -8.18 10.89 20.63
CA ARG A 301 -7.36 12.07 20.93
C ARG A 301 -5.93 11.97 20.39
N PRO A 302 -5.74 11.79 19.08
CA PRO A 302 -4.44 11.48 18.51
C PRO A 302 -3.43 12.63 18.76
N GLN A 303 -2.17 12.27 19.04
CA GLN A 303 -1.09 13.26 19.14
C GLN A 303 -0.58 13.66 17.76
N ASN A 304 -0.65 12.74 16.78
CA ASN A 304 -0.20 12.97 15.41
C ASN A 304 -1.27 12.43 14.44
N LEU A 305 -1.56 13.23 13.42
CA LEU A 305 -2.48 12.88 12.33
C LEU A 305 -1.71 12.78 11.02
N PHE A 306 -1.81 11.64 10.33
CA PHE A 306 -1.31 11.46 8.97
C PHE A 306 -2.46 11.49 7.98
N ILE A 307 -2.32 12.23 6.88
CA ILE A 307 -3.34 12.35 5.84
C ILE A 307 -2.69 12.05 4.49
N SER A 308 -3.10 10.96 3.84
CA SER A 308 -2.74 10.67 2.46
C SER A 308 -3.75 11.30 1.53
N CYS A 309 -3.34 12.28 0.74
CA CYS A 309 -4.19 12.97 -0.24
C CYS A 309 -3.35 13.61 -1.34
N GLY A 310 -3.97 13.90 -2.47
CA GLY A 310 -3.31 14.51 -3.62
C GLY A 310 -3.33 16.03 -3.60
N ALA A 311 -2.23 16.67 -4.00
CA ALA A 311 -2.17 18.12 -4.15
C ALA A 311 -3.16 18.60 -5.22
N GLY A 312 -4.01 19.56 -4.87
CA GLY A 312 -5.00 20.12 -5.79
C GLY A 312 -6.09 19.13 -6.24
N ASN A 313 -6.37 18.09 -5.43
CA ASN A 313 -7.42 17.11 -5.73
C ASN A 313 -8.79 17.77 -5.89
N GLY A 314 -9.64 17.17 -6.74
CA GLY A 314 -10.98 17.68 -7.03
C GLY A 314 -12.02 17.45 -5.94
N TYR A 315 -11.68 16.68 -4.90
CA TYR A 315 -12.59 16.29 -3.81
C TYR A 315 -12.60 17.28 -2.66
N GLY A 316 -11.60 18.19 -2.61
CA GLY A 316 -11.43 19.14 -1.51
C GLY A 316 -10.87 18.48 -0.23
N HIS A 317 -10.12 17.39 -0.38
CA HIS A 317 -9.44 16.70 0.71
C HIS A 317 -8.05 17.31 0.97
N PRO A 318 -7.60 17.39 2.25
CA PRO A 318 -8.41 17.11 3.43
C PRO A 318 -9.44 18.22 3.69
N SER A 319 -10.61 17.83 4.17
CA SER A 319 -11.68 18.76 4.50
C SER A 319 -11.38 19.54 5.79
N LEU A 320 -11.93 20.74 5.90
CA LEU A 320 -11.85 21.52 7.16
C LEU A 320 -12.58 20.81 8.30
N ALA A 321 -13.60 19.99 8.01
CA ALA A 321 -14.30 19.21 9.03
C ALA A 321 -13.39 18.15 9.66
N CYS A 322 -12.69 17.36 8.85
CA CYS A 322 -11.74 16.36 9.35
C CYS A 322 -10.66 17.01 10.26
N ILE A 323 -9.98 18.05 9.75
CA ILE A 323 -8.95 18.77 10.53
C ILE A 323 -9.55 19.40 11.78
N GLY A 324 -10.73 20.01 11.66
CA GLY A 324 -11.43 20.66 12.76
C GLY A 324 -11.82 19.69 13.87
N ASN A 325 -12.33 18.50 13.54
CA ASN A 325 -12.66 17.45 14.51
C ASN A 325 -11.42 17.04 15.32
N VAL A 326 -10.29 16.80 14.62
CA VAL A 326 -9.05 16.40 15.30
C VAL A 326 -8.54 17.50 16.22
N LEU A 327 -8.45 18.75 15.75
CA LEU A 327 -7.96 19.86 16.55
C LEU A 327 -8.90 20.24 17.69
N ALA A 328 -10.20 19.98 17.57
CA ALA A 328 -11.14 20.15 18.68
C ALA A 328 -10.91 19.13 19.81
N ALA A 329 -10.58 17.88 19.47
CA ALA A 329 -10.30 16.82 20.45
C ALA A 329 -8.84 16.86 20.96
N SER A 330 -7.91 17.27 20.11
CA SER A 330 -6.46 17.32 20.36
C SER A 330 -5.85 18.61 19.79
N PRO A 331 -5.94 19.74 20.53
CA PRO A 331 -5.49 21.04 20.01
C PRO A 331 -4.00 21.13 19.67
N GLU A 332 -3.17 20.27 20.26
CA GLU A 332 -1.72 20.20 20.05
C GLU A 332 -1.31 19.10 19.07
N ALA A 333 -2.28 18.47 18.35
CA ALA A 333 -1.97 17.42 17.39
C ALA A 333 -1.13 17.96 16.23
N GLU A 334 -0.04 17.26 15.92
CA GLU A 334 0.75 17.54 14.72
C GLU A 334 0.11 16.88 13.49
N ILE A 335 0.03 17.60 12.37
CA ILE A 335 -0.64 17.14 11.16
C ILE A 335 0.38 17.03 10.03
N TYR A 336 0.50 15.83 9.47
CA TYR A 336 1.39 15.48 8.36
C TYR A 336 0.56 15.09 7.13
N ARG A 337 0.74 15.81 6.02
CA ARG A 337 -0.05 15.64 4.80
C ARG A 337 0.85 15.29 3.63
N THR A 338 0.49 14.26 2.85
CA THR A 338 1.29 13.85 1.69
C THR A 338 1.22 14.84 0.54
N ASP A 339 0.15 15.62 0.40
CA ASP A 339 0.03 16.66 -0.64
C ASP A 339 0.96 17.86 -0.40
N GLU A 340 1.42 18.08 0.84
CA GLU A 340 2.36 19.14 1.20
C GLU A 340 3.79 18.62 1.34
N LEU A 341 3.96 17.40 1.87
CA LEU A 341 5.26 16.85 2.26
C LEU A 341 5.82 15.81 1.28
N GLY A 342 5.00 15.28 0.35
CA GLY A 342 5.36 14.06 -0.38
C GLY A 342 5.21 12.84 0.52
N SER A 343 6.10 11.87 0.40
CA SER A 343 6.07 10.71 1.32
C SER A 343 6.53 11.11 2.72
N VAL A 344 5.90 10.52 3.73
CA VAL A 344 6.19 10.77 5.15
C VAL A 344 6.52 9.45 5.84
N MET A 345 7.60 9.42 6.61
CA MET A 345 8.02 8.23 7.35
C MET A 345 7.96 8.50 8.86
N LEU A 346 7.21 7.69 9.59
CA LEU A 346 7.24 7.57 11.03
C LEU A 346 8.26 6.48 11.40
N THR A 347 9.19 6.81 12.28
CA THR A 347 10.14 5.84 12.87
C THR A 347 9.92 5.77 14.36
N ILE A 348 9.77 4.56 14.91
CA ILE A 348 9.62 4.29 16.35
C ILE A 348 10.76 3.38 16.80
N GLY A 349 11.58 3.85 17.72
CA GLY A 349 12.66 3.06 18.31
C GLY A 349 12.18 2.11 19.40
N ALA A 350 13.00 1.12 19.75
CA ALA A 350 12.71 0.16 20.82
C ALA A 350 12.53 0.83 22.21
N ASP A 351 13.03 2.05 22.40
CA ASP A 351 12.84 2.86 23.60
C ASP A 351 11.55 3.68 23.60
N GLY A 352 10.70 3.52 22.56
CA GLY A 352 9.45 4.24 22.40
C GLY A 352 9.60 5.69 21.93
N LYS A 353 10.83 6.16 21.68
CA LYS A 353 11.00 7.46 21.02
C LYS A 353 10.64 7.36 19.56
N TYR A 354 10.07 8.42 19.03
CA TYR A 354 9.70 8.45 17.62
C TYR A 354 10.18 9.73 16.93
N SER A 355 10.25 9.68 15.63
CA SER A 355 10.46 10.83 14.76
C SER A 355 9.63 10.69 13.51
N VAL A 356 9.25 11.84 12.93
CA VAL A 356 8.58 11.90 11.63
C VAL A 356 9.48 12.64 10.66
N SER A 357 9.71 12.08 9.49
CA SER A 357 10.57 12.68 8.47
C SER A 357 9.88 12.67 7.11
N ARG A 358 10.19 13.68 6.31
CA ARG A 358 9.83 13.74 4.91
C ARG A 358 10.80 12.88 4.10
N ILE A 359 10.26 12.12 3.14
CA ILE A 359 11.02 11.35 2.17
C ILE A 359 10.84 12.03 0.81
N GLY A 360 11.95 12.44 0.22
CA GLY A 360 11.97 13.20 -1.04
C GLY A 360 12.09 12.33 -2.27
#